data_1984906f0e5c30ee9608fe15a8c70870
#
_entry.id   1984906f0e5c30ee9608fe15a8c70870
#
_cell.length_a   1.000
_cell.length_b   1.000
_cell.length_c   1.000
_cell.angle_alpha   90.00
_cell.angle_beta   90.00
_cell.angle_gamma   90.00
#
_symmetry.space_group_name_H-M   'P 1'
#
loop_
_entity.id
_entity.type
_entity.pdbx_description
1 polymer ?
#
loop_
_entity_poly.entity_id
_entity_poly.type
_entity_poly.pdbx_seq_one_letter_code
_entity_poly.pdbx_strand_id
1 'polypeptide(L)'
;FTDGRYTIQSQIESGKNFKIIGTEKLVNCNLFKNLTLGVDPKLFTYKQIKKFFLKFNYIKFINENLIDQIEKFKINDTNPFFHLDKNIVGESRNSKLNKISKYLKKNKSDFLFISAPENVAWTLNIRGNDGPNTPMPNSRLIVSKTKKIYLIAKKIKCKKLIGQKIIKSNQIVDIEEIYKSKGNSFIIDENTCSIYFENLIKSKFKIKKKEDPIYYFKSIKNKTEINHMIKSHVSDGAALTKFLYWIKNTNKKQISEVQAQNKLEKFRKLNRNYLYPSFDTIAGTGKNGAIVHYRAKPENCRIIKKKDIFLCDSGGQYKYGTTDVTRTLCFSKQSQNIKNIFTKVLKGHIAVATSDLKQDD
;
A
#
# COMPACT_ATOMS: atom_id res chain seq x y z
N PHE A 1 -17.11 -7.35 8.89
CA PHE A 1 -16.51 -8.12 7.80
C PHE A 1 -15.01 -8.10 7.91
N THR A 2 -14.36 -9.24 7.63
CA THR A 2 -12.90 -9.37 7.63
C THR A 2 -12.44 -10.25 6.47
N ASP A 3 -11.20 -10.09 6.02
CA ASP A 3 -10.60 -11.03 5.06
C ASP A 3 -9.90 -12.20 5.78
N GLY A 4 -9.51 -13.24 5.01
CA GLY A 4 -8.94 -14.48 5.56
C GLY A 4 -7.65 -14.29 6.36
N ARG A 5 -6.93 -13.17 6.20
CA ARG A 5 -5.70 -12.86 6.94
C ARG A 5 -5.95 -12.53 8.40
N TYR A 6 -7.13 -12.02 8.73
CA TYR A 6 -7.49 -11.51 10.07
C TYR A 6 -8.59 -12.32 10.77
N THR A 7 -8.98 -13.49 10.25
CA THR A 7 -10.07 -14.30 10.81
C THR A 7 -9.82 -14.67 12.27
N ILE A 8 -8.60 -15.14 12.60
CA ILE A 8 -8.24 -15.52 13.97
C ILE A 8 -8.21 -14.29 14.87
N GLN A 9 -7.59 -13.20 14.42
CA GLN A 9 -7.51 -11.95 15.17
C GLN A 9 -8.90 -11.39 15.47
N SER A 10 -9.78 -11.34 14.47
CA SER A 10 -11.12 -10.81 14.64
C SER A 10 -11.95 -11.64 15.62
N GLN A 11 -11.80 -12.96 15.66
CA GLN A 11 -12.45 -13.83 16.66
C GLN A 11 -11.99 -13.52 18.09
N ILE A 12 -10.70 -13.25 18.27
CA ILE A 12 -10.12 -12.93 19.57
C ILE A 12 -10.51 -11.53 20.05
N GLU A 13 -10.43 -10.53 19.18
CA GLU A 13 -10.59 -9.11 19.55
C GLU A 13 -12.06 -8.64 19.57
N SER A 14 -12.94 -9.23 18.74
CA SER A 14 -14.36 -8.80 18.67
C SER A 14 -15.24 -9.32 19.82
N GLY A 15 -14.80 -10.33 20.53
CA GLY A 15 -15.60 -10.93 21.61
C GLY A 15 -16.90 -11.57 21.10
N LYS A 16 -17.90 -11.71 22.01
CA LYS A 16 -19.17 -12.40 21.73
C LYS A 16 -20.22 -11.51 21.05
N ASN A 17 -20.01 -10.21 21.01
CA ASN A 17 -21.00 -9.23 20.54
C ASN A 17 -21.03 -9.06 19.02
N PHE A 18 -20.08 -9.65 18.30
CA PHE A 18 -19.95 -9.49 16.86
C PHE A 18 -19.97 -10.83 16.13
N LYS A 19 -20.71 -10.87 15.03
CA LYS A 19 -20.67 -11.99 14.08
C LYS A 19 -19.60 -11.71 13.05
N ILE A 20 -18.57 -12.55 12.98
CA ILE A 20 -17.47 -12.42 12.02
C ILE A 20 -17.89 -13.08 10.69
N ILE A 21 -17.80 -12.33 9.61
CA ILE A 21 -18.16 -12.75 8.26
C ILE A 21 -17.00 -12.41 7.31
N GLY A 22 -16.60 -13.37 6.48
CA GLY A 22 -15.57 -13.14 5.45
C GLY A 22 -16.07 -12.17 4.38
N THR A 23 -15.17 -11.31 3.90
CA THR A 23 -15.49 -10.30 2.87
C THR A 23 -15.95 -10.93 1.54
N GLU A 24 -15.55 -12.16 1.25
CA GLU A 24 -16.01 -12.93 0.09
C GLU A 24 -17.53 -13.20 0.11
N LYS A 25 -18.13 -13.23 1.30
CA LYS A 25 -19.58 -13.41 1.49
C LYS A 25 -20.37 -12.11 1.42
N LEU A 26 -19.71 -10.97 1.33
CA LEU A 26 -20.39 -9.66 1.33
C LEU A 26 -21.36 -9.50 0.15
N VAL A 27 -20.96 -9.95 -1.04
CA VAL A 27 -21.76 -9.87 -2.29
C VAL A 27 -23.09 -10.60 -2.19
N ASN A 28 -23.16 -11.68 -1.41
CA ASN A 28 -24.35 -12.52 -1.24
C ASN A 28 -24.95 -12.42 0.18
N CYS A 29 -24.58 -11.38 0.91
CA CYS A 29 -25.01 -11.23 2.29
C CYS A 29 -26.44 -10.70 2.38
N ASN A 30 -27.35 -11.52 2.90
CA ASN A 30 -28.76 -11.14 3.10
C ASN A 30 -28.96 -10.18 4.29
N LEU A 31 -27.92 -9.89 5.09
CA LEU A 31 -28.03 -9.01 6.26
C LEU A 31 -28.44 -7.59 5.92
N PHE A 32 -28.19 -7.13 4.68
CA PHE A 32 -28.52 -5.77 4.25
C PHE A 32 -29.81 -5.70 3.42
N LYS A 33 -30.48 -6.82 3.21
CA LYS A 33 -31.71 -6.85 2.42
C LYS A 33 -32.76 -5.92 3.07
N ASN A 34 -33.39 -5.08 2.23
CA ASN A 34 -34.40 -4.08 2.63
C ASN A 34 -33.91 -2.98 3.59
N LEU A 35 -32.59 -2.77 3.71
CA LEU A 35 -32.03 -1.67 4.50
C LEU A 35 -31.61 -0.51 3.59
N THR A 36 -31.68 0.72 4.12
CA THR A 36 -31.00 1.87 3.52
C THR A 36 -29.58 1.95 4.08
N LEU A 37 -28.58 1.89 3.21
CA LEU A 37 -27.18 1.98 3.62
C LEU A 37 -26.65 3.41 3.51
N GLY A 38 -26.18 3.96 4.62
CA GLY A 38 -25.39 5.21 4.63
C GLY A 38 -23.96 4.92 4.18
N VAL A 39 -23.48 5.66 3.18
CA VAL A 39 -22.15 5.49 2.60
C VAL A 39 -21.43 6.83 2.50
N ASP A 40 -20.20 6.91 3.02
CA ASP A 40 -19.34 8.07 2.79
C ASP A 40 -18.82 8.05 1.33
N PRO A 41 -19.20 9.02 0.48
CA PRO A 41 -18.81 9.05 -0.93
C PRO A 41 -17.30 9.28 -1.14
N LYS A 42 -16.55 9.68 -0.12
CA LYS A 42 -15.09 9.86 -0.19
C LYS A 42 -14.34 8.53 -0.08
N LEU A 43 -14.96 7.51 0.52
CA LEU A 43 -14.33 6.21 0.81
C LEU A 43 -14.62 5.14 -0.25
N PHE A 44 -15.66 5.29 -1.06
CA PHE A 44 -16.09 4.29 -2.03
C PHE A 44 -16.05 4.80 -3.46
N THR A 45 -15.79 3.90 -4.41
CA THR A 45 -16.03 4.14 -5.83
C THR A 45 -17.42 3.63 -6.22
N TYR A 46 -18.01 4.14 -7.32
CA TYR A 46 -19.27 3.61 -7.85
C TYR A 46 -19.17 2.11 -8.21
N LYS A 47 -17.99 1.68 -8.69
CA LYS A 47 -17.74 0.28 -9.01
C LYS A 47 -17.81 -0.62 -7.78
N GLN A 48 -17.26 -0.17 -6.64
CA GLN A 48 -17.37 -0.89 -5.36
C GLN A 48 -18.81 -0.96 -4.86
N ILE A 49 -19.55 0.15 -4.90
CA ILE A 49 -20.96 0.16 -4.52
C ILE A 49 -21.76 -0.81 -5.39
N LYS A 50 -21.56 -0.77 -6.71
CA LYS A 50 -22.23 -1.71 -7.63
C LYS A 50 -21.88 -3.15 -7.33
N LYS A 51 -20.63 -3.45 -7.02
CA LYS A 51 -20.17 -4.81 -6.73
C LYS A 51 -20.73 -5.34 -5.42
N PHE A 52 -20.74 -4.54 -4.36
CA PHE A 52 -21.00 -5.04 -3.01
C PHE A 52 -22.42 -4.77 -2.52
N PHE A 53 -23.06 -3.69 -2.94
CA PHE A 53 -24.27 -3.20 -2.25
C PHE A 53 -25.53 -3.01 -3.13
N LEU A 54 -25.41 -2.89 -4.46
CA LEU A 54 -26.58 -2.58 -5.31
C LEU A 54 -27.64 -3.70 -5.38
N LYS A 55 -27.31 -4.93 -5.00
CA LYS A 55 -28.30 -6.03 -5.00
C LYS A 55 -29.39 -5.86 -3.94
N PHE A 56 -29.19 -5.01 -2.94
CA PHE A 56 -29.93 -5.13 -1.69
C PHE A 56 -30.69 -3.88 -1.27
N ASN A 57 -30.34 -2.65 -1.78
CA ASN A 57 -30.71 -1.50 -0.97
C ASN A 57 -30.78 -0.15 -1.67
N TYR A 58 -31.45 0.74 -1.01
CA TYR A 58 -31.29 2.16 -1.22
C TYR A 58 -29.97 2.62 -0.62
N ILE A 59 -29.14 3.30 -1.42
CA ILE A 59 -27.87 3.90 -0.98
C ILE A 59 -28.11 5.38 -0.70
N LYS A 60 -27.81 5.80 0.54
CA LYS A 60 -27.81 7.20 0.94
C LYS A 60 -26.37 7.67 1.16
N PHE A 61 -25.94 8.69 0.42
CA PHE A 61 -24.61 9.28 0.67
C PHE A 61 -24.69 10.17 1.92
N ILE A 62 -23.75 9.97 2.82
CA ILE A 62 -23.56 10.76 4.04
C ILE A 62 -22.24 11.51 3.90
N ASN A 63 -22.26 12.82 4.13
CA ASN A 63 -21.08 13.67 3.92
C ASN A 63 -20.09 13.63 5.08
N GLU A 64 -20.52 13.14 6.24
CA GLU A 64 -19.71 13.05 7.45
C GLU A 64 -19.44 11.57 7.77
N ASN A 65 -18.18 11.24 8.00
CA ASN A 65 -17.78 9.91 8.45
C ASN A 65 -18.12 9.77 9.95
N LEU A 66 -19.04 8.88 10.28
CA LEU A 66 -19.49 8.66 11.67
C LEU A 66 -18.35 8.14 12.57
N ILE A 67 -17.39 7.42 12.01
CA ILE A 67 -16.23 6.91 12.78
C ILE A 67 -15.32 8.07 13.21
N ASP A 68 -15.13 9.08 12.36
CA ASP A 68 -14.32 10.26 12.70
C ASP A 68 -14.93 11.10 13.84
N GLN A 69 -16.25 10.96 14.08
CA GLN A 69 -16.94 11.61 15.21
C GLN A 69 -16.66 10.88 16.54
N ILE A 70 -16.48 9.55 16.50
CA ILE A 70 -16.25 8.73 17.69
C ILE A 70 -14.76 8.70 18.03
N GLU A 71 -13.91 8.52 17.04
CA GLU A 71 -12.47 8.37 17.21
C GLU A 71 -11.73 9.56 16.55
N LYS A 72 -11.26 10.49 17.38
CA LYS A 72 -10.40 11.58 16.91
C LYS A 72 -9.00 11.02 16.61
N PHE A 73 -8.84 10.37 15.48
CA PHE A 73 -7.52 9.99 15.00
C PHE A 73 -6.65 11.25 14.86
N LYS A 74 -5.63 11.37 15.70
CA LYS A 74 -4.57 12.37 15.51
C LYS A 74 -3.69 11.95 14.34
N ILE A 75 -4.21 12.12 13.12
CA ILE A 75 -3.37 12.00 11.94
C ILE A 75 -2.38 13.15 12.01
N ASN A 76 -1.10 12.84 12.14
CA ASN A 76 -0.04 13.86 12.06
C ASN A 76 0.06 14.32 10.59
N ASP A 77 -0.84 15.23 10.23
CA ASP A 77 -1.10 15.68 8.86
C ASP A 77 -0.13 16.81 8.42
N THR A 78 0.96 17.00 9.18
CA THR A 78 1.94 18.07 8.95
C THR A 78 3.25 17.56 8.33
N ASN A 79 3.46 16.27 8.23
CA ASN A 79 4.68 15.70 7.63
C ASN A 79 4.86 16.20 6.19
N PRO A 80 6.00 16.86 5.88
CA PRO A 80 6.20 17.45 4.57
C PRO A 80 6.44 16.39 3.51
N PHE A 81 5.93 16.62 2.31
CA PHE A 81 6.32 15.88 1.13
C PHE A 81 7.77 16.22 0.75
N PHE A 82 8.47 15.24 0.19
CA PHE A 82 9.85 15.40 -0.26
C PHE A 82 10.03 14.87 -1.69
N HIS A 83 11.03 15.38 -2.38
CA HIS A 83 11.35 15.03 -3.76
C HIS A 83 12.44 13.96 -3.81
N LEU A 84 12.35 13.08 -4.80
CA LEU A 84 13.40 12.15 -5.17
C LEU A 84 14.08 12.63 -6.47
N ASP A 85 15.39 12.79 -6.43
CA ASP A 85 16.17 13.24 -7.56
C ASP A 85 16.17 12.24 -8.73
N LYS A 86 16.50 12.74 -9.93
CA LYS A 86 16.55 11.92 -11.15
C LYS A 86 17.53 10.75 -11.04
N ASN A 87 18.64 10.92 -10.32
CA ASN A 87 19.61 9.85 -10.08
C ASN A 87 19.04 8.70 -9.22
N ILE A 88 17.96 8.94 -8.46
CA ILE A 88 17.24 7.91 -7.69
C ILE A 88 16.15 7.24 -8.53
N VAL A 89 15.35 8.03 -9.25
CA VAL A 89 14.18 7.55 -9.97
C VAL A 89 14.41 7.23 -11.45
N GLY A 90 15.54 7.65 -12.01
CA GLY A 90 15.96 7.38 -13.40
C GLY A 90 15.23 8.20 -14.47
N GLU A 91 14.00 8.66 -14.21
CA GLU A 91 13.18 9.40 -15.17
C GLU A 91 12.70 10.73 -14.59
N SER A 92 12.84 11.80 -15.36
CA SER A 92 12.41 13.14 -14.94
C SER A 92 10.87 13.25 -14.94
N ARG A 93 10.34 14.13 -14.10
CA ARG A 93 8.94 14.52 -14.10
C ARG A 93 8.45 14.95 -15.49
N ASN A 94 9.22 15.75 -16.19
CA ASN A 94 8.85 16.25 -17.53
C ASN A 94 8.69 15.12 -18.56
N SER A 95 9.55 14.10 -18.50
CA SER A 95 9.41 12.89 -19.33
C SER A 95 8.09 12.18 -19.04
N LYS A 96 7.75 11.97 -17.76
CA LYS A 96 6.50 11.34 -17.33
C LYS A 96 5.26 12.14 -17.76
N LEU A 97 5.30 13.47 -17.61
CA LEU A 97 4.22 14.34 -18.07
C LEU A 97 4.07 14.32 -19.61
N ASN A 98 5.15 14.13 -20.37
CA ASN A 98 5.08 13.93 -21.82
C ASN A 98 4.33 12.63 -22.18
N LYS A 99 4.57 11.52 -21.46
CA LYS A 99 3.81 10.26 -21.66
C LYS A 99 2.32 10.47 -21.42
N ILE A 100 1.96 11.14 -20.33
CA ILE A 100 0.57 11.45 -19.99
C ILE A 100 -0.07 12.37 -21.04
N SER A 101 0.63 13.42 -21.49
CA SER A 101 0.16 14.32 -22.53
C SER A 101 -0.13 13.58 -23.84
N LYS A 102 0.77 12.69 -24.27
CA LYS A 102 0.56 11.84 -25.46
C LYS A 102 -0.66 10.93 -25.29
N TYR A 103 -0.82 10.31 -24.11
CA TYR A 103 -1.98 9.48 -23.82
C TYR A 103 -3.30 10.29 -23.89
N LEU A 104 -3.34 11.47 -23.29
CA LEU A 104 -4.52 12.36 -23.33
C LEU A 104 -4.89 12.77 -24.75
N LYS A 105 -3.90 13.15 -25.58
CA LYS A 105 -4.11 13.51 -26.98
C LYS A 105 -4.68 12.33 -27.78
N LYS A 106 -4.10 11.13 -27.62
CA LYS A 106 -4.59 9.88 -28.27
C LYS A 106 -6.04 9.58 -27.90
N ASN A 107 -6.43 9.84 -26.64
CA ASN A 107 -7.79 9.60 -26.14
C ASN A 107 -8.75 10.79 -26.32
N LYS A 108 -8.34 11.85 -27.02
CA LYS A 108 -9.15 13.07 -27.23
C LYS A 108 -9.75 13.58 -25.92
N SER A 109 -8.90 13.76 -24.89
CA SER A 109 -9.28 14.22 -23.55
C SER A 109 -8.36 15.34 -23.09
N ASP A 110 -8.92 16.25 -22.27
CA ASP A 110 -8.20 17.45 -21.85
C ASP A 110 -7.40 17.22 -20.57
N PHE A 111 -7.93 16.37 -19.66
CA PHE A 111 -7.36 16.14 -18.35
C PHE A 111 -7.36 14.65 -17.97
N LEU A 112 -6.38 14.28 -17.16
CA LEU A 112 -6.35 13.04 -16.39
C LEU A 112 -6.45 13.38 -14.90
N PHE A 113 -7.41 12.80 -14.20
CA PHE A 113 -7.51 12.84 -12.76
C PHE A 113 -6.86 11.59 -12.16
N ILE A 114 -5.76 11.79 -11.47
CA ILE A 114 -5.00 10.74 -10.79
C ILE A 114 -5.45 10.71 -9.33
N SER A 115 -6.27 9.74 -8.98
CA SER A 115 -6.85 9.57 -7.65
C SER A 115 -5.95 8.74 -6.71
N ALA A 116 -5.11 7.88 -7.26
CA ALA A 116 -4.22 7.00 -6.51
C ALA A 116 -2.95 7.72 -6.04
N PRO A 117 -2.68 7.82 -4.72
CA PRO A 117 -1.51 8.54 -4.18
C PRO A 117 -0.16 7.99 -4.69
N GLU A 118 -0.05 6.68 -4.89
CA GLU A 118 1.15 6.04 -5.44
C GLU A 118 1.43 6.46 -6.89
N ASN A 119 0.38 6.76 -7.66
CA ASN A 119 0.52 7.25 -9.03
C ASN A 119 0.89 8.74 -9.06
N VAL A 120 0.41 9.52 -8.09
CA VAL A 120 0.88 10.90 -7.85
C VAL A 120 2.37 10.90 -7.48
N ALA A 121 2.76 10.04 -6.53
CA ALA A 121 4.13 9.88 -6.09
C ALA A 121 5.09 9.58 -7.25
N TRP A 122 4.73 8.61 -8.10
CA TRP A 122 5.52 8.26 -9.28
C TRP A 122 5.57 9.40 -10.29
N THR A 123 4.43 10.02 -10.62
CA THR A 123 4.34 11.06 -11.64
C THR A 123 5.17 12.29 -11.32
N LEU A 124 5.13 12.74 -10.07
CA LEU A 124 5.83 13.95 -9.64
C LEU A 124 7.21 13.68 -9.04
N ASN A 125 7.64 12.42 -8.90
CA ASN A 125 8.85 12.02 -8.17
C ASN A 125 8.85 12.52 -6.72
N ILE A 126 7.71 12.51 -6.06
CA ILE A 126 7.57 12.93 -4.66
C ILE A 126 7.22 11.76 -3.76
N ARG A 127 7.50 11.92 -2.48
CA ARG A 127 7.12 10.98 -1.42
C ARG A 127 6.52 11.75 -0.25
N GLY A 128 5.81 11.02 0.60
CA GLY A 128 5.25 11.53 1.86
C GLY A 128 5.37 10.45 2.93
N ASN A 129 5.05 10.81 4.16
CA ASN A 129 5.00 9.89 5.31
C ASN A 129 3.59 9.96 5.93
N ASP A 130 2.56 9.86 5.10
CA ASP A 130 1.16 10.02 5.51
C ASP A 130 0.53 8.70 6.00
N GLY A 131 1.17 7.58 5.69
CA GLY A 131 0.80 6.26 6.19
C GLY A 131 1.97 5.58 6.89
N PRO A 132 1.69 4.64 7.80
CA PRO A 132 2.73 3.80 8.38
C PRO A 132 3.36 2.95 7.27
N ASN A 133 4.66 2.74 7.35
CA ASN A 133 5.40 1.80 6.49
C ASN A 133 5.37 2.10 4.97
N THR A 134 4.74 3.20 4.53
CA THR A 134 4.62 3.54 3.10
C THR A 134 4.99 5.00 2.84
N PRO A 135 5.87 5.28 1.86
CA PRO A 135 6.28 6.65 1.54
C PRO A 135 5.26 7.34 0.61
N MET A 136 3.97 7.22 0.88
CA MET A 136 2.91 7.76 0.03
C MET A 136 2.55 9.20 0.43
N PRO A 137 2.46 10.13 -0.54
CA PRO A 137 1.89 11.45 -0.32
C PRO A 137 0.36 11.37 -0.45
N ASN A 138 -0.39 11.56 0.64
CA ASN A 138 -1.85 11.60 0.55
C ASN A 138 -2.31 12.83 -0.23
N SER A 139 -2.42 12.66 -1.53
CA SER A 139 -2.72 13.73 -2.49
C SER A 139 -3.41 13.17 -3.73
N ARG A 140 -3.96 14.07 -4.54
CA ARG A 140 -4.51 13.78 -5.86
C ARG A 140 -3.86 14.72 -6.86
N LEU A 141 -3.88 14.36 -8.14
CA LEU A 141 -3.22 15.15 -9.17
C LEU A 141 -4.10 15.24 -10.41
N ILE A 142 -4.17 16.43 -10.97
CA ILE A 142 -4.75 16.65 -12.30
C ILE A 142 -3.62 17.03 -13.24
N VAL A 143 -3.57 16.35 -14.37
CA VAL A 143 -2.62 16.64 -15.45
C VAL A 143 -3.39 17.00 -16.71
N SER A 144 -3.09 18.17 -17.30
CA SER A 144 -3.69 18.58 -18.58
C SER A 144 -2.92 18.03 -19.78
N LYS A 145 -3.56 17.98 -20.94
CA LYS A 145 -2.92 17.65 -22.23
C LYS A 145 -1.77 18.59 -22.61
N THR A 146 -1.72 19.79 -22.01
CA THR A 146 -0.64 20.77 -22.18
C THR A 146 0.42 20.66 -21.08
N LYS A 147 0.39 19.60 -20.28
CA LYS A 147 1.33 19.31 -19.17
C LYS A 147 1.24 20.25 -17.97
N LYS A 148 0.19 21.07 -17.86
CA LYS A 148 -0.09 21.80 -16.62
C LYS A 148 -0.52 20.79 -15.56
N ILE A 149 -0.06 21.00 -14.34
CA ILE A 149 -0.38 20.15 -13.18
C ILE A 149 -1.12 20.94 -12.11
N TYR A 150 -2.04 20.28 -11.42
CA TYR A 150 -2.75 20.81 -10.28
C TYR A 150 -2.73 19.74 -9.19
N LEU A 151 -1.96 20.00 -8.14
CA LEU A 151 -1.79 19.08 -7.00
C LEU A 151 -2.84 19.42 -5.94
N ILE A 152 -3.67 18.45 -5.62
CA ILE A 152 -4.68 18.55 -4.56
C ILE A 152 -4.06 17.98 -3.30
N ALA A 153 -3.61 18.86 -2.41
CA ALA A 153 -2.97 18.53 -1.15
C ALA A 153 -2.97 19.74 -0.19
N LYS A 154 -2.85 19.49 1.11
CA LYS A 154 -2.67 20.58 2.08
C LYS A 154 -1.38 21.36 1.81
N LYS A 155 -1.47 22.68 1.69
CA LYS A 155 -0.35 23.56 1.36
C LYS A 155 0.83 23.42 2.33
N ILE A 156 0.56 23.16 3.61
CA ILE A 156 1.59 22.94 4.63
C ILE A 156 2.51 21.76 4.29
N LYS A 157 1.98 20.68 3.73
CA LYS A 157 2.77 19.50 3.31
C LYS A 157 3.67 19.79 2.12
N CYS A 158 3.32 20.77 1.31
CA CYS A 158 4.04 21.12 0.09
C CYS A 158 5.13 22.19 0.31
N LYS A 159 5.28 22.77 1.52
CA LYS A 159 6.26 23.82 1.80
C LYS A 159 7.67 23.50 1.33
N LYS A 160 8.17 22.30 1.61
CA LYS A 160 9.50 21.86 1.18
C LYS A 160 9.63 21.77 -0.34
N LEU A 161 8.60 21.28 -1.03
CA LEU A 161 8.58 21.19 -2.49
C LEU A 161 8.56 22.58 -3.14
N ILE A 162 7.86 23.54 -2.54
CA ILE A 162 7.83 24.94 -3.00
C ILE A 162 9.21 25.58 -2.82
N GLY A 163 9.82 25.46 -1.64
CA GLY A 163 11.16 26.00 -1.35
C GLY A 163 12.25 25.45 -2.29
N GLN A 164 12.13 24.19 -2.68
CA GLN A 164 13.03 23.53 -3.66
C GLN A 164 12.64 23.79 -5.13
N LYS A 165 11.63 24.62 -5.40
CA LYS A 165 11.11 24.93 -6.76
C LYS A 165 10.62 23.68 -7.54
N ILE A 166 10.28 22.60 -6.84
CA ILE A 166 9.72 21.39 -7.45
C ILE A 166 8.28 21.63 -7.90
N ILE A 167 7.49 22.34 -7.10
CA ILE A 167 6.10 22.73 -7.38
C ILE A 167 5.96 24.23 -7.08
N LYS A 168 5.23 24.93 -7.93
CA LYS A 168 4.86 26.33 -7.68
C LYS A 168 3.64 26.40 -6.76
N SER A 169 3.55 27.47 -5.95
CA SER A 169 2.44 27.66 -5.01
C SER A 169 1.05 27.64 -5.70
N ASN A 170 0.95 28.22 -6.90
CA ASN A 170 -0.28 28.22 -7.69
C ASN A 170 -0.62 26.89 -8.39
N GLN A 171 0.21 25.88 -8.24
CA GLN A 171 -0.07 24.50 -8.69
C GLN A 171 -0.67 23.65 -7.56
N ILE A 172 -0.75 24.18 -6.34
CA ILE A 172 -1.43 23.53 -5.22
C ILE A 172 -2.81 24.15 -5.14
N VAL A 173 -3.82 23.33 -5.33
CA VAL A 173 -5.21 23.77 -5.48
C VAL A 173 -6.14 22.94 -4.59
N ASP A 174 -7.25 23.53 -4.22
CA ASP A 174 -8.41 22.79 -3.77
C ASP A 174 -9.14 22.20 -4.96
N ILE A 175 -9.81 21.08 -4.77
CA ILE A 175 -10.45 20.36 -5.89
C ILE A 175 -11.48 21.23 -6.62
N GLU A 176 -12.12 22.17 -5.93
CA GLU A 176 -13.11 23.08 -6.50
C GLU A 176 -12.51 24.08 -7.51
N GLU A 177 -11.22 24.41 -7.37
CA GLU A 177 -10.53 25.28 -8.32
C GLU A 177 -10.40 24.68 -9.73
N ILE A 178 -10.63 23.35 -9.85
CA ILE A 178 -10.68 22.67 -11.14
C ILE A 178 -11.70 23.32 -12.09
N TYR A 179 -12.76 23.91 -11.55
CA TYR A 179 -13.80 24.58 -12.33
C TYR A 179 -13.33 25.81 -13.09
N LYS A 180 -12.18 26.36 -12.73
CA LYS A 180 -11.52 27.48 -13.45
C LYS A 180 -10.74 26.98 -14.67
N SER A 181 -10.59 25.67 -14.85
CA SER A 181 -9.82 25.09 -15.95
C SER A 181 -10.58 25.19 -17.27
N LYS A 182 -9.87 25.59 -18.33
CA LYS A 182 -10.40 25.58 -19.71
C LYS A 182 -10.25 24.18 -20.31
N GLY A 183 -11.36 23.49 -20.52
CA GLY A 183 -11.40 22.14 -21.08
C GLY A 183 -12.78 21.51 -20.88
N ASN A 184 -13.07 20.42 -21.59
CA ASN A 184 -14.39 19.80 -21.62
C ASN A 184 -14.44 18.37 -21.08
N SER A 185 -13.28 17.69 -20.96
CA SER A 185 -13.28 16.26 -20.68
C SER A 185 -12.17 15.79 -19.75
N PHE A 186 -12.53 14.86 -18.88
CA PHE A 186 -11.64 14.16 -17.98
C PHE A 186 -11.59 12.65 -18.25
N ILE A 187 -10.40 12.07 -18.11
CA ILE A 187 -10.25 10.64 -17.87
C ILE A 187 -10.15 10.43 -16.37
N ILE A 188 -10.93 9.49 -15.84
CA ILE A 188 -10.86 9.02 -14.46
C ILE A 188 -10.77 7.49 -14.45
N ASP A 189 -10.14 6.94 -13.41
CA ASP A 189 -10.12 5.50 -13.15
C ASP A 189 -11.24 5.13 -12.15
N GLU A 190 -12.23 4.36 -12.60
CA GLU A 190 -13.37 3.96 -11.76
C GLU A 190 -12.99 3.00 -10.62
N ASN A 191 -11.77 2.41 -10.66
CA ASN A 191 -11.28 1.54 -9.60
C ASN A 191 -10.78 2.35 -8.39
N THR A 192 -10.33 3.59 -8.61
CA THR A 192 -9.67 4.41 -7.58
C THR A 192 -10.31 5.77 -7.35
N CYS A 193 -11.09 6.29 -8.31
CA CYS A 193 -11.78 7.56 -8.19
C CYS A 193 -13.01 7.40 -7.29
N SER A 194 -13.03 8.05 -6.12
CA SER A 194 -14.18 7.98 -5.24
C SER A 194 -15.39 8.70 -5.82
N ILE A 195 -16.58 8.31 -5.35
CA ILE A 195 -17.87 8.89 -5.75
C ILE A 195 -17.87 10.41 -5.58
N TYR A 196 -17.29 10.91 -4.51
CA TYR A 196 -17.17 12.34 -4.25
C TYR A 196 -16.46 13.07 -5.40
N PHE A 197 -15.27 12.60 -5.80
CA PHE A 197 -14.51 13.22 -6.88
C PHE A 197 -15.14 13.00 -8.26
N GLU A 198 -15.71 11.81 -8.50
CA GLU A 198 -16.41 11.54 -9.76
C GLU A 198 -17.59 12.49 -9.94
N ASN A 199 -18.43 12.68 -8.91
CA ASN A 199 -19.59 13.57 -8.96
C ASN A 199 -19.16 15.03 -9.14
N LEU A 200 -18.12 15.46 -8.42
CA LEU A 200 -17.60 16.81 -8.53
C LEU A 200 -17.09 17.12 -9.94
N ILE A 201 -16.34 16.20 -10.55
CA ILE A 201 -15.87 16.36 -11.92
C ILE A 201 -17.04 16.32 -12.91
N LYS A 202 -17.95 15.38 -12.74
CA LYS A 202 -19.11 15.19 -13.63
C LYS A 202 -20.06 16.39 -13.66
N SER A 203 -20.12 17.18 -12.58
CA SER A 203 -21.01 18.36 -12.53
C SER A 203 -20.69 19.43 -13.58
N LYS A 204 -19.45 19.47 -14.11
CA LYS A 204 -19.00 20.47 -15.10
C LYS A 204 -18.28 19.91 -16.33
N PHE A 205 -17.83 18.65 -16.29
CA PHE A 205 -17.00 18.07 -17.34
C PHE A 205 -17.55 16.73 -17.82
N LYS A 206 -17.31 16.42 -19.08
CA LYS A 206 -17.54 15.07 -19.61
C LYS A 206 -16.49 14.11 -19.02
N ILE A 207 -16.94 12.95 -18.56
CA ILE A 207 -16.06 11.91 -17.99
C ILE A 207 -15.91 10.76 -18.99
N LYS A 208 -14.67 10.30 -19.16
CA LYS A 208 -14.31 9.03 -19.78
C LYS A 208 -13.71 8.12 -18.72
N LYS A 209 -14.34 6.97 -18.48
CA LYS A 209 -13.84 5.95 -17.55
C LYS A 209 -12.80 5.08 -18.25
N LYS A 210 -11.57 5.14 -17.79
CA LYS A 210 -10.46 4.33 -18.28
C LYS A 210 -9.49 4.07 -17.13
N GLU A 211 -8.83 2.94 -17.14
CA GLU A 211 -7.75 2.64 -16.20
C GLU A 211 -6.66 3.74 -16.25
N ASP A 212 -6.14 4.11 -15.08
CA ASP A 212 -5.06 5.08 -14.97
C ASP A 212 -3.81 4.54 -15.69
N PRO A 213 -3.36 5.20 -16.78
CA PRO A 213 -2.23 4.72 -17.57
C PRO A 213 -0.92 4.65 -16.80
N ILE A 214 -0.86 5.29 -15.64
CA ILE A 214 0.34 5.30 -14.81
C ILE A 214 0.61 3.92 -14.22
N TYR A 215 -0.43 3.09 -13.98
CA TYR A 215 -0.22 1.70 -13.58
C TYR A 215 0.64 0.94 -14.60
N TYR A 216 0.35 1.11 -15.87
CA TYR A 216 1.17 0.53 -16.94
C TYR A 216 2.55 1.19 -17.02
N PHE A 217 2.64 2.53 -16.98
CA PHE A 217 3.93 3.22 -17.11
C PHE A 217 4.91 2.89 -15.99
N LYS A 218 4.44 2.76 -14.75
CA LYS A 218 5.29 2.42 -13.61
C LYS A 218 5.58 0.91 -13.49
N SER A 219 4.81 0.05 -14.15
CA SER A 219 5.07 -1.40 -14.13
C SER A 219 6.36 -1.74 -14.90
N ILE A 220 6.69 -0.97 -15.93
CA ILE A 220 7.93 -1.12 -16.72
C ILE A 220 9.04 -0.30 -16.04
N LYS A 221 9.92 -0.99 -15.32
CA LYS A 221 11.00 -0.33 -14.56
C LYS A 221 12.14 0.09 -15.47
N ASN A 222 12.65 1.31 -15.27
CA ASN A 222 13.86 1.75 -15.93
C ASN A 222 15.13 1.15 -15.30
N LYS A 223 16.28 1.26 -15.98
CA LYS A 223 17.55 0.67 -15.51
C LYS A 223 17.98 1.16 -14.12
N THR A 224 17.72 2.44 -13.80
CA THR A 224 18.06 3.01 -12.49
C THR A 224 17.19 2.39 -11.38
N GLU A 225 15.88 2.26 -11.62
CA GLU A 225 14.96 1.61 -10.67
C GLU A 225 15.34 0.14 -10.42
N ILE A 226 15.70 -0.60 -11.48
CA ILE A 226 16.17 -1.98 -11.37
C ILE A 226 17.44 -2.07 -10.54
N ASN A 227 18.47 -1.24 -10.86
CA ASN A 227 19.72 -1.25 -10.14
C ASN A 227 19.56 -0.87 -8.66
N HIS A 228 18.69 0.07 -8.35
CA HIS A 228 18.39 0.46 -6.97
C HIS A 228 17.62 -0.62 -6.21
N MET A 229 16.71 -1.32 -6.88
CA MET A 229 16.02 -2.47 -6.28
C MET A 229 17.02 -3.57 -5.91
N ILE A 230 17.94 -3.92 -6.82
CA ILE A 230 19.00 -4.89 -6.55
C ILE A 230 19.87 -4.44 -5.36
N LYS A 231 20.30 -3.17 -5.32
CA LYS A 231 21.09 -2.62 -4.19
C LYS A 231 20.33 -2.69 -2.86
N SER A 232 19.02 -2.42 -2.88
CA SER A 232 18.19 -2.51 -1.68
C SER A 232 18.13 -3.94 -1.15
N HIS A 233 17.95 -4.92 -2.05
CA HIS A 233 17.90 -6.34 -1.67
C HIS A 233 19.27 -6.86 -1.18
N VAL A 234 20.38 -6.44 -1.77
CA VAL A 234 21.72 -6.77 -1.27
C VAL A 234 21.93 -6.22 0.16
N SER A 235 21.55 -4.97 0.38
CA SER A 235 21.67 -4.32 1.69
C SER A 235 20.78 -4.97 2.75
N ASP A 236 19.55 -5.27 2.40
CA ASP A 236 18.60 -5.95 3.30
C ASP A 236 19.01 -7.40 3.56
N GLY A 237 19.47 -8.10 2.53
CA GLY A 237 19.98 -9.45 2.63
C GLY A 237 21.19 -9.55 3.60
N ALA A 238 22.07 -8.57 3.60
CA ALA A 238 23.16 -8.49 4.56
C ALA A 238 22.67 -8.33 6.01
N ALA A 239 21.64 -7.47 6.23
CA ALA A 239 21.03 -7.31 7.55
C ALA A 239 20.31 -8.58 8.01
N LEU A 240 19.56 -9.20 7.10
CA LEU A 240 18.87 -10.46 7.37
C LEU A 240 19.88 -11.60 7.68
N THR A 241 20.97 -11.71 6.93
CA THR A 241 21.99 -12.74 7.16
C THR A 241 22.63 -12.58 8.54
N LYS A 242 22.96 -11.35 8.97
CA LYS A 242 23.41 -11.07 10.34
C LYS A 242 22.37 -11.48 11.38
N PHE A 243 21.10 -11.23 11.13
CA PHE A 243 20.02 -11.66 12.01
C PHE A 243 19.91 -13.18 12.08
N LEU A 244 19.97 -13.88 10.94
CA LEU A 244 19.90 -15.34 10.88
C LEU A 244 21.06 -15.98 11.63
N TYR A 245 22.27 -15.44 11.49
CA TYR A 245 23.43 -15.88 12.27
C TYR A 245 23.21 -15.66 13.77
N TRP A 246 22.81 -14.44 14.15
CA TRP A 246 22.56 -14.11 15.54
C TRP A 246 21.50 -15.01 16.18
N ILE A 247 20.32 -15.17 15.56
CA ILE A 247 19.24 -15.94 16.15
C ILE A 247 19.56 -17.44 16.24
N LYS A 248 20.38 -17.98 15.36
CA LYS A 248 20.83 -19.38 15.42
C LYS A 248 21.82 -19.63 16.55
N ASN A 249 22.67 -18.68 16.88
CA ASN A 249 23.78 -18.84 17.83
C ASN A 249 23.48 -18.28 19.22
N THR A 250 22.39 -17.57 19.43
CA THR A 250 22.02 -17.01 20.73
C THR A 250 21.19 -18.00 21.55
N ASN A 251 21.28 -17.90 22.88
CA ASN A 251 20.45 -18.68 23.79
C ASN A 251 18.96 -18.32 23.66
N LYS A 252 18.16 -19.24 23.12
CA LYS A 252 16.73 -19.01 22.83
C LYS A 252 15.85 -18.97 24.08
N LYS A 253 16.30 -19.46 25.23
CA LYS A 253 15.51 -19.40 26.48
C LYS A 253 15.16 -17.95 26.89
N GLN A 254 15.88 -16.97 26.36
CA GLN A 254 15.72 -15.56 26.72
C GLN A 254 15.22 -14.67 25.56
N ILE A 255 14.97 -15.23 24.38
CA ILE A 255 14.55 -14.41 23.21
C ILE A 255 13.06 -14.54 22.99
N SER A 256 12.35 -13.42 23.10
CA SER A 256 10.96 -13.31 22.68
C SER A 256 10.83 -12.95 21.19
N GLU A 257 9.64 -13.15 20.63
CA GLU A 257 9.29 -12.72 19.26
C GLU A 257 9.54 -11.23 19.06
N VAL A 258 9.17 -10.39 20.03
CA VAL A 258 9.43 -8.92 20.01
C VAL A 258 10.92 -8.61 20.01
N GLN A 259 11.72 -9.32 20.82
CA GLN A 259 13.17 -9.13 20.82
C GLN A 259 13.82 -9.53 19.50
N ALA A 260 13.31 -10.60 18.86
CA ALA A 260 13.78 -11.04 17.55
C ALA A 260 13.48 -9.99 16.46
N GLN A 261 12.25 -9.48 16.37
CA GLN A 261 11.91 -8.41 15.40
C GLN A 261 12.75 -7.14 15.64
N ASN A 262 12.90 -6.71 16.88
CA ASN A 262 13.68 -5.51 17.23
C ASN A 262 15.17 -5.68 16.89
N LYS A 263 15.71 -6.90 17.00
CA LYS A 263 17.10 -7.18 16.63
C LYS A 263 17.31 -7.10 15.13
N LEU A 264 16.39 -7.64 14.33
CA LEU A 264 16.44 -7.52 12.88
C LEU A 264 16.38 -6.04 12.45
N GLU A 265 15.47 -5.28 13.05
CA GLU A 265 15.35 -3.84 12.81
C GLU A 265 16.65 -3.08 13.15
N LYS A 266 17.33 -3.44 14.26
CA LYS A 266 18.64 -2.88 14.60
C LYS A 266 19.69 -3.16 13.53
N PHE A 267 19.71 -4.35 12.93
CA PHE A 267 20.63 -4.66 11.84
C PHE A 267 20.33 -3.86 10.58
N ARG A 268 19.06 -3.63 10.23
CA ARG A 268 18.66 -2.78 9.11
C ARG A 268 19.08 -1.33 9.29
N LYS A 269 18.92 -0.78 10.50
CA LYS A 269 19.31 0.59 10.86
C LYS A 269 20.81 0.89 10.73
N LEU A 270 21.66 -0.11 10.63
CA LEU A 270 23.06 0.09 10.32
C LEU A 270 23.30 0.61 8.89
N ASN A 271 22.31 0.46 8.01
CA ASN A 271 22.39 1.00 6.65
C ASN A 271 21.84 2.42 6.59
N ARG A 272 22.68 3.40 6.20
CA ARG A 272 22.30 4.83 6.10
C ARG A 272 21.15 5.14 5.13
N ASN A 273 20.82 4.22 4.24
CA ASN A 273 19.73 4.37 3.29
C ASN A 273 18.43 3.70 3.76
N TYR A 274 18.45 2.99 4.88
CA TYR A 274 17.27 2.44 5.52
C TYR A 274 16.44 3.57 6.14
N LEU A 275 15.11 3.51 5.98
CA LEU A 275 14.19 4.51 6.52
C LEU A 275 13.37 3.93 7.69
N TYR A 276 12.63 2.88 7.42
CA TYR A 276 11.73 2.21 8.38
C TYR A 276 11.28 0.86 7.79
N PRO A 277 10.58 0.01 8.56
CA PRO A 277 10.03 -1.25 8.03
C PRO A 277 9.05 -0.99 6.87
N SER A 278 9.09 -1.82 5.84
CA SER A 278 8.13 -1.75 4.72
C SER A 278 6.72 -2.23 5.12
N PHE A 279 6.65 -3.03 6.18
CA PHE A 279 5.45 -3.46 6.90
C PHE A 279 5.84 -3.89 8.31
N ASP A 280 4.87 -4.03 9.20
CA ASP A 280 5.14 -4.50 10.57
C ASP A 280 5.68 -5.92 10.52
N THR A 281 6.88 -6.12 11.04
CA THR A 281 7.55 -7.42 11.02
C THR A 281 6.70 -8.50 11.68
N ILE A 282 6.50 -9.61 11.00
CA ILE A 282 5.86 -10.81 11.52
C ILE A 282 6.97 -11.71 12.05
N ALA A 283 7.02 -11.91 13.36
CA ALA A 283 7.97 -12.79 14.02
C ALA A 283 7.20 -13.77 14.89
N GLY A 284 6.84 -14.94 14.33
CA GLY A 284 5.97 -15.91 14.99
C GLY A 284 6.68 -17.23 15.27
N THR A 285 6.60 -17.71 16.54
CA THR A 285 7.18 -18.99 16.96
C THR A 285 6.09 -19.99 17.35
N GLY A 286 6.28 -21.25 16.94
CA GLY A 286 5.31 -22.32 17.18
C GLY A 286 3.92 -21.96 16.62
N LYS A 287 2.87 -21.98 17.44
CA LYS A 287 1.50 -21.68 16.99
C LYS A 287 1.30 -20.28 16.41
N ASN A 288 2.08 -19.29 16.87
CA ASN A 288 1.99 -17.91 16.36
C ASN A 288 2.50 -17.81 14.92
N GLY A 289 3.41 -18.66 14.48
CA GLY A 289 3.88 -18.73 13.10
C GLY A 289 2.83 -19.20 12.08
N ALA A 290 1.71 -19.76 12.55
CA ALA A 290 0.58 -20.16 11.71
C ALA A 290 -0.48 -19.04 11.51
N ILE A 291 -0.35 -17.93 12.24
CA ILE A 291 -1.28 -16.80 12.17
C ILE A 291 -0.79 -15.86 11.08
N VAL A 292 -1.57 -15.73 10.01
CA VAL A 292 -1.28 -14.77 8.92
C VAL A 292 -1.33 -13.36 9.48
N HIS A 293 -0.36 -12.52 9.12
CA HIS A 293 -0.18 -11.14 9.62
C HIS A 293 -0.08 -11.03 11.15
N TYR A 294 0.46 -12.08 11.81
CA TYR A 294 0.68 -12.05 13.25
C TYR A 294 1.51 -10.83 13.67
N ARG A 295 1.08 -10.17 14.75
CA ARG A 295 1.81 -9.05 15.35
C ARG A 295 2.22 -9.39 16.76
N ALA A 296 3.51 -9.58 16.97
CA ALA A 296 4.06 -9.78 18.29
C ALA A 296 4.06 -8.47 19.07
N LYS A 297 3.39 -8.46 20.23
CA LYS A 297 3.39 -7.34 21.18
C LYS A 297 3.95 -7.82 22.53
N PRO A 298 4.51 -6.93 23.35
CA PRO A 298 5.10 -7.33 24.64
C PRO A 298 4.16 -8.17 25.52
N GLU A 299 2.87 -7.84 25.52
CA GLU A 299 1.83 -8.48 26.34
C GLU A 299 1.39 -9.87 25.83
N ASN A 300 1.64 -10.21 24.56
CA ASN A 300 1.14 -11.46 23.96
C ASN A 300 2.20 -12.29 23.22
N CYS A 301 3.45 -11.83 23.20
CA CYS A 301 4.51 -12.54 22.48
C CYS A 301 4.99 -13.80 23.24
N ARG A 302 5.54 -14.74 22.49
CA ARG A 302 6.13 -15.98 23.02
C ARG A 302 7.64 -15.90 23.09
N ILE A 303 8.21 -16.72 23.99
CA ILE A 303 9.64 -17.03 23.99
C ILE A 303 9.89 -18.10 22.93
N ILE A 304 10.91 -17.90 22.11
CA ILE A 304 11.34 -18.84 21.07
C ILE A 304 11.99 -20.05 21.72
N LYS A 305 11.42 -21.23 21.51
CA LYS A 305 11.96 -22.50 22.06
C LYS A 305 12.80 -23.23 21.01
N LYS A 306 13.79 -23.99 21.47
CA LYS A 306 14.69 -24.76 20.60
C LYS A 306 13.93 -25.72 19.65
N LYS A 307 12.81 -26.29 20.10
CA LYS A 307 11.98 -27.22 19.34
C LYS A 307 10.98 -26.54 18.39
N ASP A 308 10.80 -25.22 18.50
CA ASP A 308 9.83 -24.51 17.71
C ASP A 308 10.32 -24.29 16.28
N ILE A 309 9.36 -24.14 15.36
CA ILE A 309 9.56 -23.51 14.07
C ILE A 309 9.33 -22.02 14.26
N PHE A 310 10.24 -21.21 13.77
CA PHE A 310 10.15 -19.74 13.83
C PHE A 310 10.02 -19.18 12.42
N LEU A 311 8.95 -18.44 12.18
CA LEU A 311 8.72 -17.71 10.95
C LEU A 311 9.04 -16.25 11.16
N CYS A 312 9.85 -15.68 10.27
CA CYS A 312 10.15 -14.25 10.24
C CYS A 312 9.86 -13.72 8.84
N ASP A 313 8.81 -12.88 8.75
CA ASP A 313 8.45 -12.19 7.55
C ASP A 313 8.62 -10.68 7.78
N SER A 314 9.42 -10.04 6.96
CA SER A 314 9.89 -8.67 7.22
C SER A 314 10.39 -8.01 5.95
N GLY A 315 10.41 -6.69 5.97
CA GLY A 315 10.97 -5.91 4.88
C GLY A 315 11.44 -4.54 5.33
N GLY A 316 12.20 -3.88 4.48
CA GLY A 316 12.70 -2.54 4.71
C GLY A 316 12.31 -1.57 3.61
N GLN A 317 11.91 -0.38 4.00
CA GLN A 317 11.81 0.75 3.11
C GLN A 317 13.15 1.47 3.07
N TYR A 318 13.76 1.50 1.92
CA TYR A 318 15.01 2.22 1.66
C TYR A 318 14.72 3.49 0.85
N LYS A 319 15.65 4.44 0.84
CA LYS A 319 15.52 5.70 0.06
C LYS A 319 15.20 5.47 -1.41
N TYR A 320 15.57 4.30 -1.97
CA TYR A 320 15.47 4.02 -3.40
C TYR A 320 14.90 2.63 -3.75
N GLY A 321 14.40 1.89 -2.76
CA GLY A 321 13.77 0.59 -2.98
C GLY A 321 13.06 0.06 -1.75
N THR A 322 12.26 -0.96 -1.94
CA THR A 322 11.48 -1.64 -0.91
C THR A 322 11.80 -3.12 -0.95
N THR A 323 11.98 -3.75 0.21
CA THR A 323 12.23 -5.18 0.33
C THR A 323 11.09 -5.86 1.08
N ASP A 324 10.93 -7.14 0.80
CA ASP A 324 9.99 -8.05 1.42
C ASP A 324 10.61 -9.45 1.39
N VAL A 325 10.78 -10.08 2.55
CA VAL A 325 11.48 -11.36 2.64
C VAL A 325 11.01 -12.18 3.83
N THR A 326 10.62 -13.41 3.55
CA THR A 326 10.23 -14.38 4.58
C THR A 326 11.31 -15.46 4.76
N ARG A 327 11.56 -15.88 5.99
CA ARG A 327 12.37 -17.04 6.33
C ARG A 327 11.72 -17.85 7.43
N THR A 328 11.69 -19.16 7.23
CA THR A 328 11.28 -20.13 8.24
C THR A 328 12.49 -20.87 8.77
N LEU A 329 12.67 -20.89 10.07
CA LEU A 329 13.84 -21.42 10.75
C LEU A 329 13.47 -22.54 11.70
N CYS A 330 14.34 -23.55 11.76
CA CYS A 330 14.35 -24.58 12.78
C CYS A 330 15.66 -24.51 13.57
N PHE A 331 15.58 -24.75 14.88
CA PHE A 331 16.74 -24.70 15.79
C PHE A 331 17.12 -26.11 16.31
N SER A 332 16.37 -27.13 15.90
CA SER A 332 16.63 -28.56 16.18
C SER A 332 16.09 -29.40 15.03
N LYS A 333 16.47 -30.70 15.05
CA LYS A 333 15.94 -31.69 14.11
C LYS A 333 14.41 -31.77 14.24
N GLN A 334 13.71 -31.72 13.13
CA GLN A 334 12.25 -31.78 13.07
C GLN A 334 11.76 -33.18 12.71
N SER A 335 10.48 -33.46 13.03
CA SER A 335 9.84 -34.74 12.72
C SER A 335 9.73 -34.95 11.20
N GLN A 336 9.59 -36.21 10.77
CA GLN A 336 9.45 -36.57 9.37
C GLN A 336 8.20 -35.92 8.75
N ASN A 337 7.10 -35.84 9.51
CA ASN A 337 5.88 -35.18 9.06
C ASN A 337 6.12 -33.70 8.69
N ILE A 338 6.81 -32.94 9.52
CA ILE A 338 7.15 -31.52 9.25
C ILE A 338 8.02 -31.43 7.99
N LYS A 339 9.02 -32.30 7.84
CA LYS A 339 9.86 -32.32 6.64
C LYS A 339 9.05 -32.60 5.37
N ASN A 340 8.12 -33.53 5.45
CA ASN A 340 7.25 -33.89 4.32
C ASN A 340 6.35 -32.71 3.92
N ILE A 341 5.74 -32.00 4.90
CA ILE A 341 4.91 -30.82 4.62
C ILE A 341 5.78 -29.71 4.01
N PHE A 342 6.95 -29.44 4.57
CA PHE A 342 7.88 -28.44 4.03
C PHE A 342 8.24 -28.74 2.57
N THR A 343 8.54 -30.01 2.26
CA THR A 343 8.86 -30.45 0.90
C THR A 343 7.70 -30.25 -0.05
N LYS A 344 6.45 -30.56 0.39
CA LYS A 344 5.25 -30.33 -0.44
C LYS A 344 5.05 -28.85 -0.76
N VAL A 345 5.20 -27.97 0.24
CA VAL A 345 5.12 -26.52 0.06
C VAL A 345 6.22 -26.03 -0.89
N LEU A 346 7.45 -26.50 -0.74
CA LEU A 346 8.57 -26.14 -1.61
C LEU A 346 8.31 -26.60 -3.07
N LYS A 347 7.78 -27.80 -3.28
CA LYS A 347 7.39 -28.27 -4.61
C LYS A 347 6.35 -27.38 -5.27
N GLY A 348 5.31 -26.99 -4.52
CA GLY A 348 4.29 -26.05 -5.00
C GLY A 348 4.88 -24.67 -5.36
N HIS A 349 5.77 -24.14 -4.50
CA HIS A 349 6.46 -22.89 -4.77
C HIS A 349 7.31 -22.96 -6.06
N ILE A 350 8.09 -24.02 -6.24
CA ILE A 350 8.91 -24.23 -7.44
C ILE A 350 8.01 -24.33 -8.68
N ALA A 351 6.92 -25.10 -8.61
CA ALA A 351 6.00 -25.26 -9.73
C ALA A 351 5.42 -23.91 -10.19
N VAL A 352 5.00 -23.07 -9.25
CA VAL A 352 4.51 -21.70 -9.58
C VAL A 352 5.63 -20.82 -10.13
N ALA A 353 6.83 -20.86 -9.51
CA ALA A 353 7.95 -20.01 -9.92
C ALA A 353 8.50 -20.37 -11.31
N THR A 354 8.31 -21.61 -11.75
CA THR A 354 8.78 -22.12 -13.06
C THR A 354 7.65 -22.31 -14.06
N SER A 355 6.41 -21.95 -13.74
CA SER A 355 5.29 -22.02 -14.67
C SER A 355 5.50 -21.02 -15.82
N ASP A 356 5.22 -21.48 -17.03
CA ASP A 356 5.22 -20.64 -18.23
C ASP A 356 3.83 -19.98 -18.33
N LEU A 357 3.74 -18.74 -17.84
CA LEU A 357 2.51 -17.96 -17.91
C LEU A 357 2.37 -17.37 -19.30
N LYS A 358 1.43 -17.88 -20.08
CA LYS A 358 1.03 -17.27 -21.34
C LYS A 358 0.16 -16.04 -21.06
N GLN A 359 0.09 -15.14 -22.04
CA GLN A 359 -0.57 -13.83 -21.90
C GLN A 359 -2.08 -13.92 -21.62
N ASP A 360 -2.69 -15.09 -21.79
CA ASP A 360 -4.13 -15.37 -21.66
C ASP A 360 -4.48 -16.25 -20.44
N ASP A 361 -3.52 -16.52 -19.52
CA ASP A 361 -3.73 -17.35 -18.32
C ASP A 361 -4.08 -16.51 -17.07
#